data_2e0914123ceab90b1cf7d71c6f48d5b6
#
_entry.id   2e0914123ceab90b1cf7d71c6f48d5b6
#
_cell.length_a   1.000
_cell.length_b   1.000
_cell.length_c   1.000
_cell.angle_alpha   90.00
_cell.angle_beta   90.00
_cell.angle_gamma   90.00
#
_symmetry.space_group_name_H-M   'P 1'
#
loop_
_entity.id
_entity.type
_entity.pdbx_description
1 polymer ?
#
loop_
_entity_poly.entity_id
_entity_poly.type
_entity_poly.pdbx_seq_one_letter_code
_entity_poly.pdbx_strand_id
1 'polypeptide(L)'
;GVRVCLDSSRRVTYERSGVVPAKVEYNTIVVPRRGEYQLALTDGTKGYLNSESELRFPTIFTNGERRVYLKGEGYFEVATDTARPFVVEADEIDVRVLGTRFNVNAYTPERMIRTTLVSGKVQVSDRQDGTSAILAPGQQAVNAAAISAWVDGKFYFEEGATLEEISEQLRRWYDIDFFFASERVKHFVFAGVIKK
;
A
#
# COMPACT_ATOMS: atom_id res chain seq x y z
N GLY A 1 -4.69 11.65 -23.87
CA GLY A 1 -3.41 11.57 -23.19
C GLY A 1 -3.52 11.99 -21.73
N VAL A 2 -2.49 11.78 -20.98
CA VAL A 2 -2.36 12.15 -19.57
C VAL A 2 -1.15 13.05 -19.42
N ARG A 3 -1.28 14.13 -18.64
CA ARG A 3 -0.15 14.97 -18.26
C ARG A 3 0.39 14.49 -16.92
N VAL A 4 1.69 14.27 -16.85
CA VAL A 4 2.39 13.92 -15.60
C VAL A 4 3.06 15.19 -15.08
N CYS A 5 2.73 15.59 -13.86
CA CYS A 5 3.34 16.72 -13.18
C CYS A 5 4.06 16.22 -11.92
N LEU A 6 5.31 16.67 -11.74
CA LEU A 6 6.08 16.44 -10.52
C LEU A 6 6.24 17.78 -9.80
N ASP A 7 5.82 17.85 -8.55
CA ASP A 7 6.01 19.04 -7.73
C ASP A 7 7.31 18.98 -6.91
N SER A 8 7.65 20.11 -6.27
CA SER A 8 8.84 20.23 -5.42
C SER A 8 8.80 19.34 -4.16
N SER A 9 7.62 18.82 -3.81
CA SER A 9 7.41 17.92 -2.67
C SER A 9 7.50 16.45 -3.07
N ARG A 10 8.03 16.15 -4.26
CA ARG A 10 8.12 14.78 -4.83
C ARG A 10 6.77 14.10 -5.03
N ARG A 11 5.69 14.89 -5.19
CA ARG A 11 4.37 14.38 -5.52
C ARG A 11 4.22 14.28 -7.03
N VAL A 12 3.80 13.12 -7.52
CA VAL A 12 3.44 12.89 -8.92
C VAL A 12 1.93 13.01 -9.08
N THR A 13 1.48 13.88 -9.97
CA THR A 13 0.05 14.08 -10.27
C THR A 13 -0.22 13.70 -11.72
N TYR A 14 -1.28 12.93 -11.94
CA TYR A 14 -1.75 12.52 -13.26
C TYR A 14 -3.03 13.27 -13.60
N GLU A 15 -2.96 14.16 -14.58
CA GLU A 15 -4.10 14.95 -15.04
C GLU A 15 -4.61 14.45 -16.38
N ARG A 16 -5.94 14.39 -16.53
CA ARG A 16 -6.59 13.94 -17.75
C ARG A 16 -6.49 15.03 -18.83
N SER A 17 -5.89 14.74 -19.98
CA SER A 17 -5.91 15.59 -21.15
C SER A 17 -6.91 15.05 -22.17
N GLY A 18 -8.10 15.56 -22.20
CA GLY A 18 -9.18 15.55 -23.20
C GLY A 18 -9.43 14.34 -24.12
N VAL A 19 -8.46 13.52 -24.48
CA VAL A 19 -8.58 12.43 -25.45
C VAL A 19 -8.44 11.09 -24.74
N VAL A 20 -9.49 10.25 -24.79
CA VAL A 20 -9.41 8.86 -24.31
C VAL A 20 -8.57 8.06 -25.31
N PRO A 21 -7.45 7.46 -24.91
CA PRO A 21 -6.63 6.66 -25.82
C PRO A 21 -7.39 5.40 -26.25
N ALA A 22 -7.20 4.96 -27.48
CA ALA A 22 -7.79 3.74 -28.02
C ALA A 22 -7.29 2.46 -27.31
N LYS A 23 -6.14 2.56 -26.59
CA LYS A 23 -5.54 1.48 -25.81
C LYS A 23 -5.19 2.01 -24.43
N VAL A 24 -5.54 1.23 -23.39
CA VAL A 24 -5.16 1.55 -22.01
C VAL A 24 -3.66 1.37 -21.85
N GLU A 25 -2.98 2.45 -21.50
CA GLU A 25 -1.54 2.45 -21.16
C GLU A 25 -1.38 2.34 -19.65
N TYR A 26 -0.32 1.68 -19.22
CA TYR A 26 0.00 1.52 -17.81
C TYR A 26 1.29 2.25 -17.48
N ASN A 27 1.31 2.89 -16.33
CA ASN A 27 2.51 3.39 -15.69
C ASN A 27 2.90 2.48 -14.51
N THR A 28 4.18 2.43 -14.24
CA THR A 28 4.73 1.75 -13.06
C THR A 28 5.62 2.72 -12.30
N ILE A 29 5.34 2.88 -11.01
CA ILE A 29 6.20 3.58 -10.07
C ILE A 29 6.92 2.53 -9.25
N VAL A 30 8.25 2.62 -9.17
CA VAL A 30 9.10 1.78 -8.33
C VAL A 30 9.77 2.68 -7.31
N VAL A 31 9.55 2.38 -6.05
CA VAL A 31 10.13 3.11 -4.92
C VAL A 31 11.40 2.40 -4.48
N PRO A 32 12.57 3.05 -4.53
CA PRO A 32 13.81 2.45 -4.07
C PRO A 32 13.84 2.33 -2.54
N ARG A 33 14.85 1.65 -2.02
CA ARG A 33 15.19 1.69 -0.59
C ARG A 33 15.30 3.13 -0.10
N ARG A 34 14.85 3.40 1.11
CA ARG A 34 14.85 4.73 1.76
C ARG A 34 13.97 5.76 1.06
N GLY A 35 13.19 5.33 0.06
CA GLY A 35 12.26 6.18 -0.67
C GLY A 35 10.84 6.09 -0.10
N GLU A 36 10.10 7.16 -0.27
CA GLU A 36 8.65 7.23 -0.17
C GLU A 36 8.13 7.99 -1.38
N TYR A 37 6.98 7.59 -1.88
CA TYR A 37 6.35 8.32 -2.98
C TYR A 37 4.88 8.59 -2.69
N GLN A 38 4.47 9.83 -2.96
CA GLN A 38 3.06 10.22 -2.97
C GLN A 38 2.63 10.46 -4.41
N LEU A 39 1.49 9.91 -4.79
CA LEU A 39 0.89 10.13 -6.10
C LEU A 39 -0.60 10.45 -5.98
N ALA A 40 -1.11 11.17 -6.97
CA ALA A 40 -2.54 11.36 -7.17
C ALA A 40 -2.93 10.74 -8.52
N LEU A 41 -3.86 9.80 -8.51
CA LEU A 41 -4.39 9.14 -9.69
C LEU A 41 -5.42 10.03 -10.40
N THR A 42 -5.76 9.69 -11.64
CA THR A 42 -6.68 10.48 -12.48
C THR A 42 -8.13 10.51 -11.98
N ASP A 43 -8.49 9.64 -11.04
CA ASP A 43 -9.78 9.63 -10.36
C ASP A 43 -9.81 10.45 -9.07
N GLY A 44 -8.68 11.08 -8.69
CA GLY A 44 -8.52 11.84 -7.46
C GLY A 44 -8.09 10.99 -6.25
N THR A 45 -7.92 9.66 -6.41
CA THR A 45 -7.37 8.80 -5.38
C THR A 45 -5.92 9.17 -5.12
N LYS A 46 -5.54 9.26 -3.83
CA LYS A 46 -4.16 9.46 -3.41
C LYS A 46 -3.56 8.12 -2.97
N GLY A 47 -2.36 7.86 -3.44
CA GLY A 47 -1.55 6.72 -3.03
C GLY A 47 -0.27 7.20 -2.36
N TYR A 48 0.12 6.52 -1.30
CA TYR A 48 1.39 6.69 -0.62
C TYR A 48 2.09 5.34 -0.67
N LEU A 49 3.27 5.30 -1.25
CA LEU A 49 4.04 4.07 -1.42
C LEU A 49 5.25 4.09 -0.51
N ASN A 50 5.42 3.01 0.21
CA ASN A 50 6.57 2.81 1.10
C ASN A 50 7.81 2.33 0.33
N SER A 51 8.96 2.30 0.98
CA SER A 51 10.23 1.82 0.42
C SER A 51 10.10 0.42 -0.18
N GLU A 52 10.83 0.17 -1.28
CA GLU A 52 10.84 -1.11 -2.00
C GLU A 52 9.45 -1.56 -2.50
N SER A 53 8.56 -0.61 -2.75
CA SER A 53 7.22 -0.89 -3.28
C SER A 53 7.13 -0.57 -4.77
N GLU A 54 6.25 -1.28 -5.45
CA GLU A 54 5.92 -1.07 -6.86
C GLU A 54 4.42 -0.92 -7.01
N LEU A 55 3.97 0.15 -7.68
CA LEU A 55 2.58 0.34 -8.06
C LEU A 55 2.47 0.47 -9.57
N ARG A 56 1.73 -0.45 -10.19
CA ARG A 56 1.36 -0.39 -11.60
C ARG A 56 -0.12 -0.02 -11.71
N PHE A 57 -0.44 0.98 -12.52
CA PHE A 57 -1.79 1.51 -12.66
C PHE A 57 -2.04 2.02 -14.08
N PRO A 58 -3.29 2.00 -14.56
CA PRO A 58 -3.63 2.55 -15.87
C PRO A 58 -3.59 4.08 -15.85
N THR A 59 -3.16 4.69 -16.94
CA THR A 59 -3.17 6.14 -17.09
C THR A 59 -4.58 6.72 -17.01
N ILE A 60 -5.60 5.95 -17.41
CA ILE A 60 -7.02 6.29 -17.31
C ILE A 60 -7.80 5.04 -16.93
N PHE A 61 -8.68 5.14 -15.94
CA PHE A 61 -9.65 4.09 -15.63
C PHE A 61 -10.82 4.13 -16.62
N THR A 62 -10.90 3.14 -17.52
CA THR A 62 -11.89 3.07 -18.59
C THR A 62 -12.96 2.00 -18.39
N ASN A 63 -12.67 0.98 -17.57
CA ASN A 63 -13.54 -0.16 -17.32
C ASN A 63 -14.45 0.08 -16.11
N GLY A 64 -15.37 -0.84 -15.82
CA GLY A 64 -16.31 -0.75 -14.71
C GLY A 64 -15.68 -0.78 -13.31
N GLU A 65 -14.36 -0.88 -13.21
CA GLU A 65 -13.61 -0.78 -11.97
C GLU A 65 -12.30 0.01 -12.14
N ARG A 66 -11.74 0.48 -11.02
CA ARG A 66 -10.48 1.23 -10.95
C ARG A 66 -9.41 0.31 -10.35
N ARG A 67 -8.74 -0.49 -11.19
CA ARG A 67 -7.78 -1.51 -10.75
C ARG A 67 -6.35 -1.01 -10.81
N VAL A 68 -5.61 -1.25 -9.73
CA VAL A 68 -4.16 -1.03 -9.60
C VAL A 68 -3.48 -2.29 -9.06
N TYR A 69 -2.19 -2.44 -9.30
CA TYR A 69 -1.41 -3.62 -8.93
C TYR A 69 -0.28 -3.19 -8.00
N LEU A 70 -0.26 -3.76 -6.80
CA LEU A 70 0.69 -3.41 -5.75
C LEU A 70 1.63 -4.57 -5.44
N LYS A 71 2.94 -4.26 -5.33
CA LYS A 71 3.92 -5.06 -4.60
C LYS A 71 4.51 -4.19 -3.51
N GLY A 72 4.78 -4.76 -2.33
CA GLY A 72 5.24 -4.01 -1.19
C GLY A 72 4.11 -3.37 -0.40
N GLU A 73 4.24 -2.12 0.02
CA GLU A 73 3.27 -1.47 0.91
C GLU A 73 2.75 -0.16 0.32
N GLY A 74 1.43 -0.01 0.37
CA GLY A 74 0.74 1.19 -0.06
C GLY A 74 -0.43 1.58 0.83
N TYR A 75 -0.48 2.85 1.20
CA TYR A 75 -1.63 3.46 1.84
C TYR A 75 -2.44 4.24 0.81
N PHE A 76 -3.77 4.09 0.83
CA PHE A 76 -4.66 4.68 -0.16
C PHE A 76 -5.76 5.50 0.50
N GLU A 77 -5.94 6.72 0.01
CA GLU A 77 -7.12 7.56 0.26
C GLU A 77 -7.97 7.57 -1.02
N VAL A 78 -8.92 6.67 -1.10
CA VAL A 78 -9.67 6.43 -2.33
C VAL A 78 -10.80 7.44 -2.49
N ALA A 79 -10.84 8.10 -3.63
CA ALA A 79 -11.96 8.96 -4.03
C ALA A 79 -13.26 8.15 -4.10
N THR A 80 -14.32 8.67 -3.50
CA THR A 80 -15.61 7.99 -3.45
C THR A 80 -16.25 7.88 -4.84
N ASP A 81 -16.47 6.65 -5.29
CA ASP A 81 -17.21 6.34 -6.52
C ASP A 81 -17.88 4.97 -6.36
N THR A 82 -19.17 4.99 -6.09
CA THR A 82 -19.97 3.77 -5.85
C THR A 82 -20.27 2.98 -7.11
N ALA A 83 -20.19 3.64 -8.27
CA ALA A 83 -20.45 3.00 -9.57
C ALA A 83 -19.22 2.24 -10.08
N ARG A 84 -18.01 2.67 -9.70
CA ARG A 84 -16.73 2.08 -10.12
C ARG A 84 -15.87 1.77 -8.93
N PRO A 85 -15.92 0.56 -8.39
CA PRO A 85 -15.06 0.15 -7.27
C PRO A 85 -13.58 0.36 -7.57
N PHE A 86 -12.82 0.73 -6.52
CA PHE A 86 -11.36 0.74 -6.58
C PHE A 86 -10.84 -0.61 -6.08
N VAL A 87 -9.94 -1.22 -6.83
CA VAL A 87 -9.40 -2.54 -6.53
C VAL A 87 -7.88 -2.46 -6.49
N VAL A 88 -7.30 -2.81 -5.35
CA VAL A 88 -5.86 -3.07 -5.23
C VAL A 88 -5.66 -4.57 -5.35
N GLU A 89 -4.98 -4.98 -6.42
CA GLU A 89 -4.52 -6.34 -6.61
C GLU A 89 -3.12 -6.47 -6.03
N ALA A 90 -2.96 -7.34 -5.05
CA ALA A 90 -1.69 -7.62 -4.40
C ALA A 90 -1.52 -9.13 -4.32
N ASP A 91 -0.57 -9.67 -5.10
CA ASP A 91 -0.37 -11.10 -5.27
C ASP A 91 -1.71 -11.82 -5.57
N GLU A 92 -2.15 -12.75 -4.74
CA GLU A 92 -3.39 -13.50 -4.90
C GLU A 92 -4.64 -12.78 -4.32
N ILE A 93 -4.47 -11.62 -3.70
CA ILE A 93 -5.53 -10.91 -2.98
C ILE A 93 -6.03 -9.71 -3.79
N ASP A 94 -7.35 -9.57 -3.87
CA ASP A 94 -8.05 -8.36 -4.32
C ASP A 94 -8.63 -7.62 -3.11
N VAL A 95 -8.25 -6.35 -2.96
CA VAL A 95 -8.79 -5.44 -1.95
C VAL A 95 -9.69 -4.43 -2.64
N ARG A 96 -11.01 -4.58 -2.45
CA ARG A 96 -12.06 -3.80 -3.13
C ARG A 96 -12.71 -2.80 -2.19
N VAL A 97 -12.82 -1.53 -2.64
CA VAL A 97 -13.41 -0.44 -1.87
C VAL A 97 -14.21 0.52 -2.78
N LEU A 98 -15.07 1.34 -2.18
CA LEU A 98 -15.88 2.36 -2.89
C LEU A 98 -15.48 3.81 -2.55
N GLY A 99 -14.72 4.03 -1.47
CA GLY A 99 -14.31 5.33 -0.99
C GLY A 99 -13.84 5.19 0.47
N THR A 100 -12.58 4.76 0.64
CA THR A 100 -12.08 4.20 1.89
C THR A 100 -10.64 4.63 2.06
N ARG A 101 -10.20 4.75 3.31
CA ARG A 101 -8.79 4.90 3.66
C ARG A 101 -8.29 3.59 4.25
N PHE A 102 -7.26 3.00 3.65
CA PHE A 102 -6.74 1.71 4.05
C PHE A 102 -5.27 1.55 3.66
N ASN A 103 -4.59 0.65 4.34
CA ASN A 103 -3.23 0.21 4.05
C ASN A 103 -3.23 -1.23 3.54
N VAL A 104 -2.39 -1.53 2.58
CA VAL A 104 -2.08 -2.90 2.13
C VAL A 104 -0.59 -3.10 2.26
N ASN A 105 -0.19 -4.07 3.06
CA ASN A 105 1.18 -4.54 3.18
C ASN A 105 1.27 -5.93 2.53
N ALA A 106 2.01 -6.01 1.44
CA ALA A 106 2.17 -7.19 0.60
C ALA A 106 3.66 -7.42 0.24
N TYR A 107 4.56 -7.27 1.21
CA TYR A 107 5.96 -7.65 0.99
C TYR A 107 6.10 -9.16 0.92
N THR A 108 6.67 -9.65 -0.18
CA THR A 108 6.80 -11.08 -0.48
C THR A 108 7.54 -11.91 0.59
N PRO A 109 8.59 -11.41 1.28
CA PRO A 109 9.25 -12.19 2.32
C PRO A 109 8.36 -12.55 3.50
N GLU A 110 7.38 -11.73 3.80
CA GLU A 110 6.48 -11.88 4.94
C GLU A 110 5.35 -12.89 4.68
N ARG A 111 5.14 -13.33 3.43
CA ARG A 111 4.13 -14.31 2.98
C ARG A 111 2.71 -14.05 3.47
N MET A 112 2.46 -12.88 4.04
CA MET A 112 1.15 -12.49 4.54
C MET A 112 0.80 -11.11 4.02
N ILE A 113 -0.34 -11.03 3.31
CA ILE A 113 -0.88 -9.74 2.89
C ILE A 113 -1.77 -9.22 4.01
N ARG A 114 -1.37 -8.09 4.57
CA ARG A 114 -2.12 -7.43 5.63
C ARG A 114 -2.88 -6.24 5.07
N THR A 115 -4.19 -6.27 5.19
CA THR A 115 -5.04 -5.14 4.83
C THR A 115 -5.61 -4.52 6.10
N THR A 116 -5.35 -3.25 6.32
CA THR A 116 -5.79 -2.54 7.50
C THR A 116 -6.72 -1.40 7.13
N LEU A 117 -7.93 -1.41 7.70
CA LEU A 117 -8.97 -0.45 7.44
C LEU A 117 -8.89 0.73 8.40
N VAL A 118 -8.73 1.95 7.87
CA VAL A 118 -8.78 3.20 8.66
C VAL A 118 -10.21 3.75 8.72
N SER A 119 -10.90 3.84 7.59
CA SER A 119 -12.28 4.33 7.54
C SER A 119 -13.01 3.83 6.31
N GLY A 120 -14.32 3.59 6.43
CA GLY A 120 -15.16 3.10 5.36
C GLY A 120 -15.43 1.60 5.45
N LYS A 121 -15.37 0.89 4.33
CA LYS A 121 -15.59 -0.56 4.22
C LYS A 121 -14.64 -1.13 3.17
N VAL A 122 -14.06 -2.28 3.48
CA VAL A 122 -13.15 -3.02 2.61
C VAL A 122 -13.69 -4.44 2.42
N GLN A 123 -13.72 -4.89 1.18
CA GLN A 123 -13.86 -6.31 0.85
C GLN A 123 -12.50 -6.85 0.43
N VAL A 124 -12.02 -7.87 1.10
CA VAL A 124 -10.82 -8.62 0.76
C VAL A 124 -11.24 -9.96 0.18
N SER A 125 -10.72 -10.31 -0.98
CA SER A 125 -11.03 -11.57 -1.66
C SER A 125 -9.76 -12.29 -2.08
N ASP A 126 -9.69 -13.58 -1.82
CA ASP A 126 -8.67 -14.46 -2.36
C ASP A 126 -9.11 -14.91 -3.76
N ARG A 127 -8.22 -14.77 -4.75
CA ARG A 127 -8.49 -15.13 -6.15
C ARG A 127 -8.27 -16.61 -6.44
N GLN A 128 -7.58 -17.34 -5.56
CA GLN A 128 -7.31 -18.76 -5.74
C GLN A 128 -8.53 -19.60 -5.37
N ASP A 129 -9.11 -19.37 -4.20
CA ASP A 129 -10.22 -20.17 -3.67
C ASP A 129 -11.57 -19.45 -3.70
N GLY A 130 -11.60 -18.16 -4.05
CA GLY A 130 -12.80 -17.34 -4.14
C GLY A 130 -13.37 -16.94 -2.77
N THR A 131 -12.68 -17.20 -1.68
CA THR A 131 -13.11 -16.74 -0.36
C THR A 131 -13.09 -15.23 -0.26
N SER A 132 -14.00 -14.65 0.48
CA SER A 132 -14.02 -13.20 0.70
C SER A 132 -14.50 -12.84 2.12
N ALA A 133 -13.96 -11.75 2.64
CA ALA A 133 -14.34 -11.16 3.91
C ALA A 133 -14.60 -9.67 3.76
N ILE A 134 -15.55 -9.16 4.53
CA ILE A 134 -15.81 -7.72 4.60
C ILE A 134 -15.27 -7.22 5.94
N LEU A 135 -14.36 -6.24 5.85
CA LEU A 135 -13.82 -5.55 7.00
C LEU A 135 -14.66 -4.32 7.31
N ALA A 136 -15.03 -4.16 8.56
CA ALA A 136 -15.59 -2.93 9.11
C ALA A 136 -14.53 -2.19 9.94
N PRO A 137 -14.63 -0.87 10.13
CA PRO A 137 -13.72 -0.12 10.98
C PRO A 137 -13.58 -0.75 12.36
N GLY A 138 -12.36 -0.98 12.83
CA GLY A 138 -12.07 -1.58 14.12
C GLY A 138 -12.15 -3.12 14.18
N GLN A 139 -12.44 -3.81 13.09
CA GLN A 139 -12.49 -5.29 13.08
C GLN A 139 -11.14 -5.96 12.85
N GLN A 140 -10.13 -5.28 12.42
CA GLN A 140 -8.77 -5.81 12.49
C GLN A 140 -8.09 -5.26 13.74
N ALA A 141 -7.40 -6.16 14.42
CA ALA A 141 -6.59 -5.86 15.60
C ALA A 141 -5.31 -5.08 15.27
N VAL A 142 -5.35 -4.23 14.29
CA VAL A 142 -4.27 -3.32 13.97
C VAL A 142 -4.76 -1.93 14.36
N ASN A 143 -4.09 -1.35 15.32
CA ASN A 143 -4.37 -0.01 15.79
C ASN A 143 -4.32 0.98 14.60
N ALA A 144 -5.33 1.81 14.44
CA ALA A 144 -5.36 2.83 13.39
C ALA A 144 -4.11 3.73 13.39
N ALA A 145 -3.48 3.94 14.55
CA ALA A 145 -2.21 4.65 14.70
C ALA A 145 -1.03 3.91 14.05
N ALA A 146 -1.08 2.59 13.95
CA ALA A 146 -0.01 1.81 13.31
C ALA A 146 -0.02 1.94 11.79
N ILE A 147 -1.19 2.11 11.20
CA ILE A 147 -1.38 2.14 9.75
C ILE A 147 -0.85 3.42 9.11
N SER A 148 -1.04 4.55 9.79
CA SER A 148 -0.55 5.83 9.33
C SER A 148 0.86 6.15 9.84
N ALA A 149 1.43 5.31 10.70
CA ALA A 149 2.66 5.62 11.42
C ALA A 149 3.84 5.93 10.50
N TRP A 150 4.02 5.19 9.42
CA TRP A 150 5.10 5.47 8.47
C TRP A 150 4.84 6.73 7.63
N VAL A 151 3.58 7.03 7.31
CA VAL A 151 3.18 8.28 6.60
C VAL A 151 3.49 9.48 7.49
N ASP A 152 3.32 9.33 8.82
CA ASP A 152 3.64 10.35 9.82
C ASP A 152 5.11 10.36 10.27
N GLY A 153 5.97 9.57 9.62
CA GLY A 153 7.39 9.48 9.97
C GLY A 153 7.66 8.70 11.26
N LYS A 154 6.88 7.67 11.53
CA LYS A 154 7.07 6.78 12.68
C LYS A 154 7.14 5.33 12.21
N PHE A 155 7.83 4.49 12.97
CA PHE A 155 7.77 3.04 12.85
C PHE A 155 6.96 2.49 14.01
N TYR A 156 5.99 1.67 13.68
CA TYR A 156 5.19 0.97 14.65
C TYR A 156 5.46 -0.53 14.52
N PHE A 157 5.80 -1.15 15.64
CA PHE A 157 5.98 -2.59 15.72
C PHE A 157 4.83 -3.16 16.55
N GLU A 158 4.07 -4.07 15.95
CA GLU A 158 2.95 -4.75 16.61
C GLU A 158 3.45 -5.55 17.81
N GLU A 159 2.56 -5.78 18.78
CA GLU A 159 2.86 -6.66 19.89
C GLU A 159 3.14 -8.08 19.36
N GLY A 160 4.31 -8.61 19.67
CA GLY A 160 4.75 -9.90 19.17
C GLY A 160 5.56 -9.85 17.86
N ALA A 161 5.86 -8.66 17.33
CA ALA A 161 6.76 -8.54 16.18
C ALA A 161 8.14 -9.11 16.50
N THR A 162 8.66 -9.99 15.64
CA THR A 162 9.98 -10.58 15.81
C THR A 162 11.09 -9.61 15.45
N LEU A 163 12.28 -9.82 15.99
CA LEU A 163 13.45 -9.01 15.65
C LEU A 163 13.79 -9.11 14.16
N GLU A 164 13.52 -10.25 13.51
CA GLU A 164 13.68 -10.43 12.08
C GLU A 164 12.73 -9.51 11.28
N GLU A 165 11.43 -9.48 11.62
CA GLU A 165 10.44 -8.60 10.98
C GLU A 165 10.78 -7.12 11.17
N ILE A 166 11.20 -6.73 12.39
CA ILE A 166 11.65 -5.38 12.72
C ILE A 166 12.88 -5.00 11.88
N SER A 167 13.87 -5.91 11.79
CA SER A 167 15.10 -5.67 11.03
C SER A 167 14.83 -5.49 9.54
N GLU A 168 13.93 -6.28 8.95
CA GLU A 168 13.53 -6.13 7.55
C GLU A 168 12.85 -4.78 7.29
N GLN A 169 12.00 -4.33 8.20
CA GLN A 169 11.38 -3.02 8.10
C GLN A 169 12.41 -1.88 8.17
N LEU A 170 13.34 -1.94 9.14
CA LEU A 170 14.40 -0.94 9.29
C LEU A 170 15.39 -0.96 8.12
N ARG A 171 15.71 -2.14 7.58
CA ARG A 171 16.56 -2.30 6.41
C ARG A 171 16.03 -1.51 5.20
N ARG A 172 14.75 -1.56 4.96
CA ARG A 172 14.10 -0.83 3.84
C ARG A 172 14.25 0.69 3.98
N TRP A 173 14.21 1.20 5.20
CA TRP A 173 14.24 2.63 5.47
C TRP A 173 15.64 3.22 5.59
N TYR A 174 16.54 2.50 6.26
CA TYR A 174 17.87 3.02 6.61
C TYR A 174 18.99 2.45 5.73
N ASP A 175 18.66 1.52 4.82
CA ASP A 175 19.65 0.85 3.96
C ASP A 175 20.80 0.24 4.76
N ILE A 176 20.44 -0.45 5.83
CA ILE A 176 21.36 -1.16 6.72
C ILE A 176 21.09 -2.66 6.64
N ASP A 177 22.14 -3.45 6.78
CA ASP A 177 22.02 -4.89 6.89
C ASP A 177 22.14 -5.33 8.35
N PHE A 178 21.34 -6.31 8.75
CA PHE A 178 21.37 -6.88 10.08
C PHE A 178 22.01 -8.25 10.05
N PHE A 179 22.94 -8.49 10.99
CA PHE A 179 23.56 -9.79 11.19
C PHE A 179 23.16 -10.33 12.56
N PHE A 180 22.49 -11.46 12.57
CA PHE A 180 22.07 -12.11 13.81
C PHE A 180 23.13 -13.07 14.30
N ALA A 181 23.49 -12.99 15.57
CA ALA A 181 24.50 -13.88 16.18
C ALA A 181 24.05 -15.35 16.23
N SER A 182 22.75 -15.60 16.18
CA SER A 182 22.18 -16.96 16.07
C SER A 182 20.74 -16.88 15.56
N GLU A 183 20.22 -17.97 15.00
CA GLU A 183 18.83 -18.07 14.55
C GLU A 183 17.81 -17.80 15.68
N ARG A 184 18.14 -18.16 16.91
CA ARG A 184 17.28 -17.94 18.07
C ARG A 184 16.97 -16.47 18.32
N VAL A 185 17.92 -15.58 18.05
CA VAL A 185 17.77 -14.13 18.30
C VAL A 185 16.74 -13.51 17.34
N LYS A 186 16.59 -14.04 16.14
CA LYS A 186 15.61 -13.57 15.16
C LYS A 186 14.17 -13.62 15.68
N HIS A 187 13.87 -14.61 16.49
CA HIS A 187 12.52 -14.88 17.00
C HIS A 187 12.19 -14.17 18.31
N PHE A 188 13.09 -13.33 18.83
CA PHE A 188 12.75 -12.49 19.98
C PHE A 188 11.70 -11.48 19.57
N VAL A 189 10.64 -11.35 20.39
CA VAL A 189 9.50 -10.50 20.14
C VAL A 189 9.61 -9.17 20.88
N PHE A 190 9.17 -8.13 20.21
CA PHE A 190 9.17 -6.76 20.71
C PHE A 190 7.86 -6.06 20.35
N ALA A 191 7.63 -4.92 21.00
CA ALA A 191 6.60 -3.97 20.66
C ALA A 191 7.10 -2.56 20.91
N GLY A 192 6.71 -1.60 20.06
CA GLY A 192 7.12 -0.22 20.27
C GLY A 192 6.89 0.69 19.08
N VAL A 193 7.27 1.94 19.28
CA VAL A 193 7.21 2.98 18.23
C VAL A 193 8.57 3.67 18.19
N ILE A 194 9.15 3.75 17.00
CA ILE A 194 10.38 4.51 16.73
C ILE A 194 9.99 5.70 15.84
N LYS A 195 10.49 6.89 16.18
CA LYS A 195 10.39 8.07 15.32
C LYS A 195 11.53 8.07 14.31
N LYS A 196 11.23 8.44 13.07
CA LYS A 196 12.21 8.72 12.02
C LYS A 196 13.14 9.85 12.40
#